data_bcdf2b2d091e03956e2130da96c54ea4
#
_entry.id   bcdf2b2d091e03956e2130da96c54ea4
#
_cell.length_a   1.000
_cell.length_b   1.000
_cell.length_c   1.000
_cell.angle_alpha   90.00
_cell.angle_beta   90.00
_cell.angle_gamma   90.00
#
_symmetry.space_group_name_H-M   'P 1'
#
loop_
_entity.id
_entity.type
_entity.pdbx_description
1 polymer ?
#
loop_
_entity_poly.entity_id
_entity_poly.type
_entity_poly.pdbx_seq_one_letter_code
_entity_poly.pdbx_strand_id
1 'polypeptide(L)' 'MDTHARNGAAGVEELSRRIAGLAAERQELRRAGASSEVLEENRVQLNRSQWALSQALIEQHLPGLATA' A
#
# COMPACT_ATOMS: atom_id res chain seq x y z
N MET A 1 12.69 6.60 16.95
CA MET A 1 13.15 6.35 16.75
C MET A 1 13.54 5.47 15.86
N ASP A 2 13.32 4.55 15.71
CA ASP A 2 13.65 3.68 14.95
C ASP A 2 12.91 3.53 13.77
N THR A 3 12.19 4.44 13.29
CA THR A 3 11.42 4.35 12.10
C THR A 3 12.26 4.00 10.94
N HIS A 4 13.49 4.52 10.90
CA HIS A 4 14.32 4.20 9.78
C HIS A 4 14.71 2.76 9.77
N ALA A 5 14.91 2.19 10.89
CA ALA A 5 15.38 0.83 10.93
C ALA A 5 14.35 -0.13 10.42
N ARG A 6 13.09 0.28 10.41
CA ARG A 6 12.09 -0.63 9.98
C ARG A 6 11.70 -0.44 8.59
N ASN A 7 12.38 0.37 7.82
CA ASN A 7 11.98 0.62 6.50
C ASN A 7 11.83 -0.59 5.66
N GLY A 8 12.60 -1.53 5.65
CA GLY A 8 12.47 -2.65 4.75
C GLY A 8 11.27 -3.53 5.04
N ALA A 9 11.47 -4.44 5.96
CA ALA A 9 10.45 -5.45 6.23
C ALA A 9 9.19 -4.84 6.82
N ALA A 10 9.36 -3.94 7.77
CA ALA A 10 8.19 -3.38 8.42
C ALA A 10 7.36 -2.57 7.44
N GLY A 11 8.02 -1.90 6.52
CA GLY A 11 7.29 -1.12 5.54
C GLY A 11 6.46 -1.98 4.64
N VAL A 12 7.01 -3.12 4.22
CA VAL A 12 6.27 -4.03 3.36
C VAL A 12 5.05 -4.58 4.10
N GLU A 13 5.25 -5.00 5.32
CA GLU A 13 4.14 -5.55 6.08
C GLU A 13 3.06 -4.52 6.32
N GLU A 14 3.46 -3.32 6.65
CA GLU A 14 2.50 -2.29 6.92
C GLU A 14 1.73 -1.91 5.67
N LEU A 15 2.41 -1.81 4.54
CA LEU A 15 1.74 -1.49 3.29
C LEU A 15 0.81 -2.60 2.87
N SER A 16 1.21 -3.85 3.06
CA SER A 16 0.34 -4.97 2.74
C SER A 16 -0.93 -4.93 3.58
N ARG A 17 -0.77 -4.60 4.86
CA ARG A 17 -1.92 -4.52 5.74
C ARG A 17 -2.84 -3.37 5.33
N ARG A 18 -2.25 -2.26 4.93
CA ARG A 18 -3.06 -1.12 4.49
C ARG A 18 -3.82 -1.46 3.22
N ILE A 19 -3.18 -2.14 2.27
CA ILE A 19 -3.83 -2.52 1.05
C ILE A 19 -4.99 -3.46 1.34
N ALA A 20 -4.79 -4.42 2.23
CA ALA A 20 -5.86 -5.35 2.58
C ALA A 20 -7.03 -4.59 3.21
N GLY A 21 -6.72 -3.61 4.06
CA GLY A 21 -7.77 -2.82 4.68
C GLY A 21 -8.54 -1.99 3.68
N LEU A 22 -7.82 -1.40 2.73
CA LEU A 22 -8.47 -0.58 1.71
C LEU A 22 -9.32 -1.45 0.79
N ALA A 23 -8.87 -2.66 0.49
CA ALA A 23 -9.66 -3.56 -0.34
C ALA A 23 -10.93 -3.98 0.37
N ALA A 24 -10.83 -4.27 1.66
CA ALA A 24 -12.01 -4.62 2.43
C ALA A 24 -12.96 -3.44 2.53
N GLU A 25 -12.41 -2.25 2.70
CA GLU A 25 -13.23 -1.05 2.77
C GLU A 25 -13.97 -0.84 1.46
N ARG A 26 -13.31 -1.13 0.34
CA ARG A 26 -13.93 -0.96 -0.95
C ARG A 26 -15.15 -1.85 -1.09
N GLN A 27 -15.06 -3.08 -0.58
CA GLN A 27 -16.21 -3.97 -0.64
C GLN A 27 -17.36 -3.43 0.20
N GLU A 28 -17.05 -2.89 1.36
CA GLU A 28 -18.09 -2.32 2.21
C GLU A 28 -18.70 -1.09 1.57
N LEU A 29 -17.88 -0.27 0.94
CA LEU A 29 -18.40 0.93 0.28
C LEU A 29 -19.35 0.55 -0.85
N ARG A 30 -19.00 -0.47 -1.60
CA ARG A 30 -19.87 -0.91 -2.68
C ARG A 30 -21.16 -1.46 -2.14
N ARG A 31 -21.07 -2.22 -1.07
CA ARG A 31 -22.25 -2.81 -0.48
C ARG A 31 -23.17 -1.73 0.07
N ALA A 32 -22.59 -0.66 0.60
CA ALA A 32 -23.39 0.42 1.15
C ALA A 32 -23.88 1.39 0.10
N GLY A 33 -23.49 1.21 -1.14
CA GLY A 33 -23.93 2.11 -2.19
C GLY A 33 -23.23 3.46 -2.14
N ALA A 34 -21.95 3.46 -1.78
CA ALA A 34 -21.21 4.71 -1.67
C ALA A 34 -21.16 5.43 -3.02
N SER A 35 -20.97 6.74 -2.95
CA SER A 35 -20.93 7.54 -4.16
C SER A 35 -19.69 7.22 -4.97
N SER A 36 -19.70 7.61 -6.24
CA SER A 36 -18.56 7.35 -7.08
C SER A 36 -17.36 8.16 -6.61
N GLU A 37 -17.59 9.31 -5.98
CA GLU A 37 -16.47 10.09 -5.47
C GLU A 37 -15.76 9.34 -4.34
N VAL A 38 -16.52 8.74 -3.46
CA VAL A 38 -15.94 8.01 -2.35
C VAL A 38 -15.21 6.79 -2.86
N LEU A 39 -15.78 6.11 -3.83
CA LEU A 39 -15.14 4.94 -4.41
C LEU A 39 -13.86 5.33 -5.14
N GLU A 40 -13.88 6.47 -5.79
CA GLU A 40 -12.70 6.92 -6.52
C GLU A 40 -11.58 7.27 -5.53
N GLU A 41 -11.91 7.87 -4.42
CA GLU A 41 -10.90 8.19 -3.44
C GLU A 41 -10.28 6.91 -2.89
N ASN A 42 -11.11 5.91 -2.66
CA ASN A 42 -10.61 4.63 -2.19
C ASN A 42 -9.67 4.01 -3.23
N ARG A 43 -10.03 4.11 -4.50
CA ARG A 43 -9.22 3.56 -5.56
C ARG A 43 -7.86 4.25 -5.65
N VAL A 44 -7.85 5.56 -5.48
CA VAL A 44 -6.60 6.31 -5.54
C VAL A 44 -5.69 5.88 -4.40
N GLN A 45 -6.23 5.69 -3.22
CA GLN A 45 -5.41 5.26 -2.10
C GLN A 45 -4.89 3.85 -2.30
N LEU A 46 -5.70 2.99 -2.88
CA LEU A 46 -5.24 1.65 -3.19
C LEU A 46 -4.07 1.69 -4.18
N ASN A 47 -4.21 2.48 -5.22
CA ASN A 47 -3.16 2.60 -6.20
C ASN A 47 -1.87 3.12 -5.59
N ARG A 48 -1.98 4.12 -4.76
CA ARG A 48 -0.79 4.68 -4.11
C ARG A 48 -0.12 3.65 -3.23
N SER A 49 -0.92 2.92 -2.46
CA SER A 49 -0.36 1.93 -1.55
C SER A 49 0.29 0.79 -2.32
N GLN A 50 -0.31 0.38 -3.43
CA GLN A 50 0.26 -0.68 -4.22
C GLN A 50 1.57 -0.23 -4.87
N TRP A 51 1.60 1.01 -5.32
CA TRP A 51 2.82 1.53 -5.90
C TRP A 51 3.93 1.60 -4.85
N ALA A 52 3.59 2.06 -3.65
CA ALA A 52 4.56 2.13 -2.58
C ALA A 52 5.04 0.75 -2.19
N LEU A 53 4.16 -0.24 -2.22
CA LEU A 53 4.55 -1.60 -1.89
C LEU A 53 5.51 -2.13 -2.94
N SER A 54 5.25 -1.85 -4.21
CA SER A 54 6.15 -2.28 -5.26
C SER A 54 7.54 -1.69 -5.07
N GLN A 55 7.60 -0.41 -4.74
CA GLN A 55 8.88 0.25 -4.51
C GLN A 55 9.59 -0.38 -3.32
N ALA A 56 8.86 -0.64 -2.25
CA ALA A 56 9.46 -1.22 -1.07
C ALA A 56 10.00 -2.62 -1.35
N LEU A 57 9.28 -3.39 -2.13
CA LEU A 57 9.72 -4.73 -2.46
C LEU A 57 10.97 -4.70 -3.33
N ILE A 58 11.02 -3.78 -4.26
CA ILE A 58 12.19 -3.64 -5.11
C ILE A 58 13.41 -3.29 -4.26
N GLU A 59 13.25 -2.32 -3.37
CA GLU A 59 14.36 -1.91 -2.54
C GLU A 59 14.79 -3.02 -1.60
N GLN A 60 13.85 -3.78 -1.12
CA GLN A 60 14.18 -4.83 -0.19
C GLN A 60 14.88 -6.01 -0.85
N HIS A 61 14.41 -6.39 -2.03
CA HIS A 61 14.92 -7.59 -2.66
C HIS A 61 16.00 -7.38 -3.70
N LEU A 62 16.15 -6.17 -4.20
CA LEU A 62 17.13 -5.91 -5.23
C LEU A 62 18.02 -4.72 -4.91
N PRO A 63 18.57 -4.67 -3.71
CA PRO A 63 19.41 -3.53 -3.36
C PRO A 63 20.68 -3.47 -4.22
N GLY A 64 21.17 -4.61 -4.62
CA GLY A 64 22.35 -4.63 -5.45
C GLY A 64 22.14 -4.01 -6.80
N LEU A 65 20.95 -4.22 -7.36
CA LEU A 65 20.63 -3.63 -8.63
C LEU A 65 20.54 -2.13 -8.52
N ALA A 66 20.02 -1.67 -7.42
CA ALA A 66 19.87 -0.24 -7.24
C ALA A 66 21.19 0.47 -7.21
N THR A 67 22.22 -0.18 -6.66
CA THR A 67 23.50 0.45 -6.58
C THR A 67 24.35 0.17 -7.79
N ALA A 68 24.02 -0.79 -8.52
CA ALA A 68 24.79 -1.10 -9.71
C ALA A 68 24.50 -0.06 -10.77
#